data_cd043ae5db880c4cac5cf999e522a605
#
_entry.id   cd043ae5db880c4cac5cf999e522a605
#
_cell.length_a   1.000
_cell.length_b   1.000
_cell.length_c   1.000
_cell.angle_alpha   90.00
_cell.angle_beta   90.00
_cell.angle_gamma   90.00
#
_symmetry.space_group_name_H-M   'P 1'
#
loop_
_entity.id
_entity.type
_entity.pdbx_description
1 polymer ?
#
loop_
_entity_poly.entity_id
_entity_poly.type
_entity_poly.pdbx_seq_one_letter_code
_entity_poly.pdbx_strand_id
1 'polypeptide(L)'
;DKLFETISNGKNRFMVGDVKQSIYRFRLAMPQIFNSKRDTYTLYNEISDSVKQKIFLDMNFRSRSDICSYCNYLFAQLMSKRVGEMDYDSAEYLNYGANYDKTSVPSAVIRICDCPEGENKDEYEAYQIAHLINEKIKNKEQVKDGDSYRNINYGDFAVLFRSAKNSIPIYSRIFEECNIPVAAGNKINLFENNEISILLSLIRVIDNPIQD
;
A
#
# COMPACT_ATOMS: atom_id res chain seq x y z
N ASP A 1 -12.62 18.01 12.16
CA ASP A 1 -13.07 17.52 13.47
C ASP A 1 -14.25 18.32 14.01
N LYS A 2 -14.23 19.67 13.96
CA LYS A 2 -15.34 20.53 14.39
C LYS A 2 -16.69 20.15 13.76
N LEU A 3 -16.72 19.82 12.47
CA LEU A 3 -17.93 19.39 11.78
C LEU A 3 -18.53 18.13 12.41
N PHE A 4 -17.70 17.12 12.65
CA PHE A 4 -18.14 15.89 13.31
C PHE A 4 -18.57 16.12 14.76
N GLU A 5 -17.92 17.02 15.47
CA GLU A 5 -18.31 17.41 16.82
C GLU A 5 -19.68 18.08 16.85
N THR A 6 -19.93 18.96 15.90
CA THR A 6 -21.23 19.63 15.75
C THR A 6 -22.35 18.64 15.43
N ILE A 7 -22.13 17.74 14.49
CA ILE A 7 -23.14 16.76 14.04
C ILE A 7 -23.45 15.74 15.15
N SER A 8 -22.43 15.29 15.89
CA SER A 8 -22.57 14.23 16.90
C SER A 8 -22.84 14.73 18.30
N ASN A 9 -22.85 16.05 18.54
CA ASN A 9 -22.88 16.65 19.88
C ASN A 9 -21.84 16.02 20.84
N GLY A 10 -20.69 15.57 20.30
CA GLY A 10 -19.67 14.86 21.05
C GLY A 10 -20.04 13.45 21.51
N LYS A 11 -21.20 12.94 21.12
CA LYS A 11 -21.71 11.59 21.42
C LYS A 11 -21.90 10.79 20.14
N ASN A 12 -22.14 9.48 20.27
CA ASN A 12 -22.43 8.59 19.12
C ASN A 12 -21.38 8.65 18.02
N ARG A 13 -20.10 8.74 18.39
CA ARG A 13 -18.99 8.76 17.44
C ARG A 13 -18.19 7.47 17.59
N PHE A 14 -18.05 6.77 16.46
CA PHE A 14 -17.17 5.63 16.33
C PHE A 14 -16.14 5.95 15.24
N MET A 15 -14.86 5.72 15.52
CA MET A 15 -13.77 5.99 14.59
C MET A 15 -12.82 4.82 14.59
N VAL A 16 -12.40 4.42 13.39
CA VAL A 16 -11.35 3.42 13.19
C VAL A 16 -10.26 4.05 12.34
N GLY A 17 -9.01 3.81 12.68
CA GLY A 17 -7.89 4.30 11.91
C GLY A 17 -6.58 3.72 12.38
N ASP A 18 -5.59 3.83 11.52
CA ASP A 18 -4.20 3.48 11.82
C ASP A 18 -3.31 4.64 11.36
N VAL A 19 -2.70 5.31 12.31
CA VAL A 19 -1.81 6.46 12.04
C VAL A 19 -0.59 6.05 11.24
N LYS A 20 -0.10 4.81 11.42
CA LYS A 20 1.03 4.25 10.67
C LYS A 20 0.76 4.20 9.16
N GLN A 21 -0.53 4.16 8.76
CA GLN A 21 -0.96 4.13 7.36
C GLN A 21 -1.34 5.52 6.82
N SER A 22 -0.93 6.59 7.49
CA SER A 22 -1.26 7.97 7.09
C SER A 22 -0.39 8.44 5.92
N ILE A 23 -0.58 7.85 4.74
CA ILE A 23 0.19 8.13 3.51
C ILE A 23 -0.30 9.37 2.74
N TYR A 24 -1.44 9.95 3.12
CA TYR A 24 -2.05 11.09 2.42
C TYR A 24 -1.78 12.45 3.07
N ARG A 25 -0.70 12.60 3.82
CA ARG A 25 -0.32 13.88 4.43
C ARG A 25 -0.21 15.01 3.40
N PHE A 26 0.29 14.72 2.21
CA PHE A 26 0.36 15.68 1.10
C PHE A 26 -1.00 16.17 0.61
N ARG A 27 -2.11 15.51 1.01
CA ARG A 27 -3.49 15.93 0.79
C ARG A 27 -4.12 16.58 2.02
N LEU A 28 -3.31 17.17 2.90
CA LEU A 28 -3.74 17.84 4.13
C LEU A 28 -4.40 16.88 5.16
N ALA A 29 -4.11 15.58 5.10
CA ALA A 29 -4.47 14.68 6.17
C ALA A 29 -3.74 15.08 7.46
N MET A 30 -4.49 15.15 8.56
CA MET A 30 -3.96 15.57 9.86
C MET A 30 -4.05 14.40 10.87
N PRO A 31 -3.05 13.50 10.89
CA PRO A 31 -3.05 12.35 11.80
C PRO A 31 -3.04 12.77 13.28
N GLN A 32 -2.57 13.98 13.58
CA GLN A 32 -2.57 14.53 14.95
C GLN A 32 -3.97 14.60 15.58
N ILE A 33 -5.02 14.77 14.77
CA ILE A 33 -6.41 14.78 15.26
C ILE A 33 -6.78 13.40 15.82
N PHE A 34 -6.36 12.34 15.16
CA PHE A 34 -6.59 10.97 15.62
C PHE A 34 -5.70 10.64 16.83
N ASN A 35 -4.42 11.00 16.78
CA ASN A 35 -3.48 10.80 17.87
C ASN A 35 -3.94 11.49 19.15
N SER A 36 -4.42 12.74 19.09
CA SER A 36 -4.92 13.42 20.28
C SER A 36 -6.08 12.69 20.97
N LYS A 37 -6.95 12.04 20.20
CA LYS A 37 -8.02 11.20 20.75
C LYS A 37 -7.48 9.90 21.32
N ARG A 38 -6.54 9.27 20.63
CA ARG A 38 -5.83 8.08 21.10
C ARG A 38 -5.17 8.33 22.46
N ASP A 39 -4.53 9.48 22.63
CA ASP A 39 -3.80 9.81 23.86
C ASP A 39 -4.75 10.18 25.03
N THR A 40 -5.87 10.77 24.71
CA THR A 40 -6.82 11.28 25.74
C THR A 40 -7.91 10.29 26.10
N TYR A 41 -8.26 9.33 25.24
CA TYR A 41 -9.31 8.35 25.51
C TYR A 41 -8.80 7.23 26.40
N THR A 42 -9.64 6.80 27.35
CA THR A 42 -9.32 5.67 28.23
C THR A 42 -9.41 4.34 27.50
N LEU A 43 -8.64 3.35 27.94
CA LEU A 43 -8.83 1.99 27.44
C LEU A 43 -10.24 1.51 27.74
N TYR A 44 -10.80 0.77 26.78
CA TYR A 44 -12.11 0.15 26.96
C TYR A 44 -12.09 -0.77 28.16
N ASN A 45 -13.07 -0.57 29.01
CA ASN A 45 -13.36 -1.43 30.15
C ASN A 45 -14.88 -1.48 30.30
N GLU A 46 -15.45 -2.69 30.36
CA GLU A 46 -16.90 -2.89 30.51
C GLU A 46 -17.49 -2.26 31.77
N ILE A 47 -16.66 -2.06 32.79
CA ILE A 47 -17.06 -1.47 34.10
C ILE A 47 -16.95 0.05 34.10
N SER A 48 -16.35 0.64 33.08
CA SER A 48 -16.09 2.08 33.04
C SER A 48 -17.26 2.86 32.45
N ASP A 49 -17.75 3.85 33.19
CA ASP A 49 -18.77 4.82 32.74
C ASP A 49 -18.20 5.88 31.75
N SER A 50 -16.93 5.75 31.36
CA SER A 50 -16.29 6.71 30.45
C SER A 50 -16.94 6.64 29.06
N VAL A 51 -17.45 7.77 28.59
CA VAL A 51 -18.02 7.92 27.24
C VAL A 51 -16.94 7.91 26.16
N LYS A 52 -15.69 8.26 26.52
CA LYS A 52 -14.55 8.37 25.57
C LYS A 52 -13.60 7.21 25.81
N GLN A 53 -13.79 6.14 25.05
CA GLN A 53 -13.00 4.93 25.19
C GLN A 53 -12.28 4.58 23.88
N LYS A 54 -11.18 3.85 23.97
CA LYS A 54 -10.40 3.34 22.84
C LYS A 54 -10.18 1.84 22.99
N ILE A 55 -10.14 1.17 21.84
CA ILE A 55 -9.80 -0.24 21.72
C ILE A 55 -8.59 -0.35 20.79
N PHE A 56 -7.56 -1.07 21.18
CA PHE A 56 -6.45 -1.40 20.29
C PHE A 56 -6.76 -2.69 19.53
N LEU A 57 -6.62 -2.63 18.21
CA LEU A 57 -6.69 -3.78 17.32
C LEU A 57 -5.25 -4.13 16.92
N ASP A 58 -4.57 -4.89 17.75
CA ASP A 58 -3.14 -5.18 17.64
C ASP A 58 -2.83 -6.48 16.91
N MET A 59 -3.83 -7.34 16.70
CA MET A 59 -3.65 -8.65 16.06
C MET A 59 -3.73 -8.56 14.54
N ASN A 60 -2.71 -9.08 13.87
CA ASN A 60 -2.65 -9.20 12.41
C ASN A 60 -3.04 -10.62 11.99
N PHE A 61 -4.22 -10.75 11.35
CA PHE A 61 -4.76 -12.01 10.83
C PHE A 61 -4.49 -12.22 9.33
N ARG A 62 -3.77 -11.31 8.68
CA ARG A 62 -3.51 -11.33 7.23
C ARG A 62 -2.17 -11.96 6.88
N SER A 63 -1.14 -11.60 7.63
CA SER A 63 0.25 -11.90 7.29
C SER A 63 0.82 -13.07 8.07
N ARG A 64 1.86 -13.70 7.55
CA ARG A 64 2.66 -14.68 8.29
C ARG A 64 3.44 -14.02 9.43
N SER A 65 3.82 -14.78 10.42
CA SER A 65 4.53 -14.31 11.63
C SER A 65 5.86 -13.63 11.29
N ASP A 66 6.62 -14.17 10.34
CA ASP A 66 7.91 -13.62 9.91
C ASP A 66 7.75 -12.29 9.16
N ILE A 67 6.64 -12.08 8.42
CA ILE A 67 6.31 -10.78 7.84
C ILE A 67 6.04 -9.75 8.94
N CYS A 68 5.23 -10.10 9.96
CA CYS A 68 4.98 -9.21 11.09
C CYS A 68 6.28 -8.85 11.82
N SER A 69 7.12 -9.86 12.09
CA SER A 69 8.42 -9.67 12.75
C SER A 69 9.37 -8.79 11.92
N TYR A 70 9.41 -8.98 10.60
CA TYR A 70 10.22 -8.18 9.69
C TYR A 70 9.74 -6.72 9.66
N CYS A 71 8.45 -6.48 9.58
CA CYS A 71 7.88 -5.13 9.65
C CYS A 71 8.22 -4.47 11.00
N ASN A 72 8.02 -5.17 12.10
CA ASN A 72 8.35 -4.65 13.43
C ASN A 72 9.84 -4.29 13.54
N TYR A 73 10.72 -5.16 13.04
CA TYR A 73 12.18 -4.91 13.05
C TYR A 73 12.56 -3.66 12.25
N LEU A 74 11.99 -3.48 11.06
CA LEU A 74 12.27 -2.30 10.22
C LEU A 74 11.72 -1.02 10.85
N PHE A 75 10.44 -1.04 11.26
CA PHE A 75 9.78 0.17 11.74
C PHE A 75 10.29 0.62 13.11
N ALA A 76 10.74 -0.30 13.96
CA ALA A 76 11.40 0.05 15.21
C ALA A 76 12.70 0.87 15.00
N GLN A 77 13.34 0.72 13.84
CA GLN A 77 14.54 1.48 13.49
C GLN A 77 14.25 2.77 12.70
N LEU A 78 13.20 2.75 11.87
CA LEU A 78 12.93 3.84 10.93
C LEU A 78 11.91 4.85 11.46
N MET A 79 10.93 4.41 12.24
CA MET A 79 9.85 5.28 12.73
C MET A 79 10.20 5.92 14.07
N SER A 80 10.05 7.23 14.10
CA SER A 80 10.16 8.04 15.29
C SER A 80 9.19 9.22 15.18
N LYS A 81 8.92 9.93 16.26
CA LYS A 81 8.10 11.16 16.24
C LYS A 81 8.58 12.16 15.20
N ARG A 82 9.90 12.20 14.95
CA ARG A 82 10.51 13.11 13.96
C ARG A 82 10.19 12.72 12.52
N VAL A 83 10.16 11.43 12.20
CA VAL A 83 10.03 10.90 10.84
C VAL A 83 8.61 10.41 10.56
N GLY A 84 8.01 9.68 11.50
CA GLY A 84 6.70 9.02 11.36
C GLY A 84 5.60 9.62 12.23
N GLU A 85 5.85 10.76 12.91
CA GLU A 85 4.92 11.43 13.83
C GLU A 85 4.54 10.61 15.07
N MET A 86 5.11 9.42 15.21
CA MET A 86 4.93 8.54 16.35
C MET A 86 6.19 7.68 16.56
N ASP A 87 6.42 7.28 17.78
CA ASP A 87 7.44 6.28 18.08
C ASP A 87 6.84 4.88 17.83
N TYR A 88 7.63 3.99 17.25
CA TYR A 88 7.22 2.61 16.99
C TYR A 88 7.83 1.70 18.06
N ASP A 89 7.12 1.51 19.12
CA ASP A 89 7.51 0.67 20.25
C ASP A 89 6.66 -0.62 20.33
N SER A 90 6.82 -1.39 21.38
CA SER A 90 6.12 -2.65 21.58
C SER A 90 4.58 -2.52 21.60
N ALA A 91 4.04 -1.34 21.93
CA ALA A 91 2.59 -1.09 21.90
C ALA A 91 2.06 -0.95 20.47
N GLU A 92 2.95 -0.65 19.50
CA GLU A 92 2.61 -0.51 18.08
C GLU A 92 2.92 -1.74 17.24
N TYR A 93 3.55 -2.75 17.82
CA TYR A 93 3.97 -3.95 17.08
C TYR A 93 2.78 -4.70 16.51
N LEU A 94 2.99 -5.24 15.32
CA LEU A 94 2.08 -6.19 14.69
C LEU A 94 2.20 -7.53 15.41
N ASN A 95 1.14 -7.91 16.12
CA ASN A 95 1.06 -9.20 16.78
C ASN A 95 0.45 -10.23 15.82
N TYR A 96 1.10 -11.35 15.65
CA TYR A 96 0.64 -12.42 14.76
C TYR A 96 -0.59 -13.11 15.33
N GLY A 97 -1.71 -13.08 14.60
CA GLY A 97 -2.96 -13.72 14.95
C GLY A 97 -3.51 -14.69 13.90
N ALA A 98 -2.84 -14.76 12.73
CA ALA A 98 -3.27 -15.63 11.64
C ALA A 98 -2.90 -17.12 11.92
N ASN A 99 -3.46 -18.02 11.14
CA ASN A 99 -3.14 -19.45 11.18
C ASN A 99 -2.50 -19.87 9.85
N TYR A 100 -1.18 -19.76 9.76
CA TYR A 100 -0.39 -20.26 8.63
C TYR A 100 0.50 -21.40 9.06
N ASP A 101 0.66 -22.39 8.18
CA ASP A 101 1.63 -23.45 8.39
C ASP A 101 3.05 -22.90 8.47
N LYS A 102 3.86 -23.53 9.31
CA LYS A 102 5.29 -23.18 9.39
C LYS A 102 5.98 -23.50 8.06
N THR A 103 6.82 -22.58 7.61
CA THR A 103 7.66 -22.76 6.43
C THR A 103 9.13 -22.55 6.79
N SER A 104 10.01 -23.26 6.10
CA SER A 104 11.44 -23.06 6.19
C SER A 104 11.93 -21.97 5.21
N VAL A 105 11.06 -21.54 4.28
CA VAL A 105 11.39 -20.50 3.31
C VAL A 105 11.04 -19.14 3.90
N PRO A 106 11.97 -18.16 3.89
CA PRO A 106 11.68 -16.82 4.37
C PRO A 106 10.53 -16.18 3.59
N SER A 107 9.55 -15.62 4.31
CA SER A 107 8.44 -14.89 3.68
C SER A 107 8.77 -13.44 3.36
N ALA A 108 9.87 -12.92 3.91
CA ALA A 108 10.39 -11.59 3.62
C ALA A 108 11.83 -11.70 3.09
N VAL A 109 12.11 -11.11 1.93
CA VAL A 109 13.42 -11.14 1.28
C VAL A 109 13.78 -9.73 0.81
N ILE A 110 15.00 -9.29 1.11
CA ILE A 110 15.59 -8.09 0.50
C ILE A 110 16.49 -8.57 -0.64
N ARG A 111 16.28 -8.01 -1.82
CA ARG A 111 17.18 -8.19 -2.98
C ARG A 111 17.86 -6.88 -3.30
N ILE A 112 19.17 -6.91 -3.39
CA ILE A 112 19.98 -5.78 -3.83
C ILE A 112 20.60 -6.24 -5.16
N CYS A 113 20.33 -5.47 -6.23
CA CYS A 113 20.80 -5.78 -7.56
C CYS A 113 21.68 -4.63 -8.06
N ASP A 114 22.87 -4.94 -8.53
CA ASP A 114 23.71 -4.01 -9.27
C ASP A 114 23.24 -3.96 -10.72
N CYS A 115 22.81 -2.77 -11.14
CA CYS A 115 22.46 -2.53 -12.53
C CYS A 115 23.76 -2.30 -13.33
N PRO A 116 23.99 -3.02 -14.45
CA PRO A 116 25.13 -2.81 -15.29
C PRO A 116 25.26 -1.36 -15.78
N GLU A 117 26.49 -0.90 -15.96
CA GLU A 117 26.75 0.46 -16.41
C GLU A 117 26.18 0.67 -17.83
N GLY A 118 25.40 1.74 -17.99
CA GLY A 118 24.74 2.09 -19.24
C GLY A 118 23.33 1.51 -19.44
N GLU A 119 22.86 0.65 -18.55
CA GLU A 119 21.49 0.15 -18.58
C GLU A 119 20.50 1.05 -17.80
N ASN A 120 19.24 0.99 -18.18
CA ASN A 120 18.16 1.68 -17.45
C ASN A 120 17.82 0.88 -16.18
N LYS A 121 17.93 1.53 -15.02
CA LYS A 121 17.70 0.89 -13.72
C LYS A 121 16.28 0.35 -13.56
N ASP A 122 15.27 1.11 -14.00
CA ASP A 122 13.87 0.70 -13.88
C ASP A 122 13.56 -0.51 -14.78
N GLU A 123 14.16 -0.56 -15.98
CA GLU A 123 14.04 -1.70 -16.89
C GLU A 123 14.73 -2.94 -16.31
N TYR A 124 15.97 -2.79 -15.84
CA TYR A 124 16.71 -3.86 -15.22
C TYR A 124 15.95 -4.45 -14.02
N GLU A 125 15.44 -3.61 -13.14
CA GLU A 125 14.65 -4.05 -11.98
C GLU A 125 13.38 -4.78 -12.42
N ALA A 126 12.67 -4.25 -13.43
CA ALA A 126 11.46 -4.87 -13.97
C ALA A 126 11.73 -6.28 -14.52
N TYR A 127 12.83 -6.48 -15.25
CA TYR A 127 13.25 -7.82 -15.71
C TYR A 127 13.56 -8.77 -14.55
N GLN A 128 14.24 -8.29 -13.50
CA GLN A 128 14.52 -9.12 -12.31
C GLN A 128 13.23 -9.57 -11.63
N ILE A 129 12.26 -8.67 -11.49
CA ILE A 129 10.96 -8.99 -10.89
C ILE A 129 10.16 -9.94 -11.81
N ALA A 130 10.15 -9.70 -13.11
CA ALA A 130 9.49 -10.58 -14.07
C ALA A 130 10.04 -12.00 -14.03
N HIS A 131 11.38 -12.13 -13.98
CA HIS A 131 12.04 -13.44 -13.84
C HIS A 131 11.61 -14.15 -12.55
N LEU A 132 11.60 -13.44 -11.42
CA LEU A 132 11.18 -13.98 -10.13
C LEU A 132 9.71 -14.47 -10.15
N ILE A 133 8.80 -13.69 -10.74
CA ILE A 133 7.40 -14.07 -10.90
C ILE A 133 7.27 -15.36 -11.72
N ASN A 134 7.90 -15.40 -12.88
CA ASN A 134 7.86 -16.56 -13.77
C ASN A 134 8.49 -17.81 -13.14
N GLU A 135 9.57 -17.65 -12.37
CA GLU A 135 10.18 -18.74 -11.60
C GLU A 135 9.21 -19.32 -10.59
N LYS A 136 8.55 -18.49 -9.81
CA LYS A 136 7.56 -18.92 -8.80
C LYS A 136 6.36 -19.62 -9.44
N ILE A 137 5.85 -19.12 -10.55
CA ILE A 137 4.77 -19.76 -11.32
C ILE A 137 5.23 -21.13 -11.85
N LYS A 138 6.42 -21.21 -12.44
CA LYS A 138 6.99 -22.46 -12.97
C LYS A 138 7.18 -23.51 -11.87
N ASN A 139 7.60 -23.08 -10.68
CA ASN A 139 7.81 -23.94 -9.52
C ASN A 139 6.49 -24.35 -8.84
N LYS A 140 5.35 -23.83 -9.31
CA LYS A 140 4.03 -24.09 -8.72
C LYS A 140 3.99 -23.82 -7.21
N GLU A 141 4.63 -22.72 -6.80
CA GLU A 141 4.55 -22.32 -5.41
C GLU A 141 3.08 -22.19 -4.96
N GLN A 142 2.82 -22.39 -3.69
CA GLN A 142 1.45 -22.42 -3.18
C GLN A 142 1.14 -21.20 -2.33
N VAL A 143 -0.08 -20.71 -2.47
CA VAL A 143 -0.67 -19.69 -1.60
C VAL A 143 -1.87 -20.25 -0.85
N LYS A 144 -2.09 -19.72 0.34
CA LYS A 144 -3.26 -20.08 1.15
C LYS A 144 -4.50 -19.41 0.55
N ASP A 145 -5.56 -20.19 0.39
CA ASP A 145 -6.86 -19.75 -0.13
C ASP A 145 -7.96 -20.31 0.79
N GLY A 146 -8.43 -19.46 1.72
CA GLY A 146 -9.27 -19.91 2.83
C GLY A 146 -8.55 -20.91 3.72
N ASP A 147 -9.11 -22.11 3.87
CA ASP A 147 -8.53 -23.20 4.66
C ASP A 147 -7.68 -24.18 3.84
N SER A 148 -7.50 -23.93 2.54
CA SER A 148 -6.74 -24.79 1.62
C SER A 148 -5.53 -24.05 1.03
N TYR A 149 -4.73 -24.79 0.26
CA TYR A 149 -3.63 -24.25 -0.54
C TYR A 149 -3.91 -24.51 -2.01
N ARG A 150 -3.60 -23.54 -2.86
CA ARG A 150 -3.61 -23.67 -4.32
C ARG A 150 -2.30 -23.19 -4.92
N ASN A 151 -2.04 -23.60 -6.14
CA ASN A 151 -0.91 -23.06 -6.88
C ASN A 151 -1.10 -21.55 -7.09
N ILE A 152 0.02 -20.83 -7.00
CA ILE A 152 0.08 -19.41 -7.27
C ILE A 152 -0.26 -19.10 -8.72
N ASN A 153 -0.91 -17.97 -8.96
CA ASN A 153 -1.17 -17.45 -10.31
C ASN A 153 -0.73 -15.97 -10.41
N TYR A 154 -0.75 -15.40 -11.60
CA TYR A 154 -0.29 -14.01 -11.81
C TYR A 154 -1.08 -12.98 -11.00
N GLY A 155 -2.35 -13.22 -10.72
CA GLY A 155 -3.18 -12.34 -9.90
C GLY A 155 -2.82 -12.30 -8.41
N ASP A 156 -1.94 -13.19 -7.95
CA ASP A 156 -1.49 -13.22 -6.55
C ASP A 156 -0.28 -12.31 -6.31
N PHE A 157 0.28 -11.70 -7.34
CA PHE A 157 1.40 -10.78 -7.23
C PHE A 157 0.94 -9.33 -7.26
N ALA A 158 1.57 -8.50 -6.45
CA ALA A 158 1.41 -7.06 -6.49
C ALA A 158 2.77 -6.38 -6.44
N VAL A 159 3.00 -5.42 -7.34
CA VAL A 159 4.21 -4.58 -7.35
C VAL A 159 3.81 -3.19 -6.87
N LEU A 160 4.46 -2.70 -5.83
CA LEU A 160 4.17 -1.42 -5.20
C LEU A 160 5.30 -0.44 -5.46
N PHE A 161 4.96 0.76 -5.91
CA PHE A 161 5.89 1.85 -6.19
C PHE A 161 5.64 3.03 -5.26
N ARG A 162 6.70 3.71 -4.87
CA ARG A 162 6.58 5.01 -4.21
C ARG A 162 5.98 6.07 -5.14
N SER A 163 6.38 6.06 -6.43
CA SER A 163 5.87 6.93 -7.49
C SER A 163 5.59 6.08 -8.72
N ALA A 164 4.32 5.84 -8.99
CA ALA A 164 3.88 4.92 -10.02
C ALA A 164 3.92 5.51 -11.44
N LYS A 165 3.81 6.86 -11.56
CA LYS A 165 3.56 7.52 -12.85
C LYS A 165 4.61 7.19 -13.92
N ASN A 166 5.89 7.18 -13.57
CA ASN A 166 6.98 6.92 -14.52
C ASN A 166 7.33 5.44 -14.64
N SER A 167 7.20 4.69 -13.55
CA SER A 167 7.62 3.28 -13.51
C SER A 167 6.58 2.33 -14.13
N ILE A 168 5.27 2.59 -13.96
CA ILE A 168 4.21 1.71 -14.48
C ILE A 168 4.34 1.45 -15.99
N PRO A 169 4.55 2.44 -16.89
CA PRO A 169 4.67 2.17 -18.31
C PRO A 169 5.85 1.23 -18.65
N ILE A 170 6.99 1.42 -17.98
CA ILE A 170 8.20 0.61 -18.17
C ILE A 170 7.93 -0.83 -17.73
N TYR A 171 7.41 -1.00 -16.53
CA TYR A 171 7.09 -2.32 -15.97
C TYR A 171 6.02 -3.05 -16.78
N SER A 172 4.97 -2.33 -17.22
CA SER A 172 3.91 -2.93 -18.03
C SER A 172 4.46 -3.49 -19.34
N ARG A 173 5.32 -2.72 -20.05
CA ARG A 173 5.96 -3.15 -21.27
C ARG A 173 6.83 -4.40 -21.05
N ILE A 174 7.69 -4.38 -20.04
CA ILE A 174 8.62 -5.50 -19.78
C ILE A 174 7.87 -6.76 -19.32
N PHE A 175 6.83 -6.60 -18.51
CA PHE A 175 6.01 -7.73 -18.08
C PHE A 175 5.26 -8.36 -19.27
N GLU A 176 4.77 -7.53 -20.20
CA GLU A 176 4.15 -7.98 -21.44
C GLU A 176 5.15 -8.74 -22.33
N GLU A 177 6.38 -8.22 -22.50
CA GLU A 177 7.48 -8.91 -23.18
C GLU A 177 7.82 -10.26 -22.52
N CYS A 178 7.69 -10.36 -21.19
CA CYS A 178 7.89 -11.58 -20.41
C CYS A 178 6.65 -12.48 -20.31
N ASN A 179 5.56 -12.18 -21.03
CA ASN A 179 4.27 -12.87 -21.00
C ASN A 179 3.61 -12.90 -19.63
N ILE A 180 3.78 -11.84 -18.83
CA ILE A 180 3.13 -11.66 -17.55
C ILE A 180 1.93 -10.70 -17.75
N PRO A 181 0.69 -11.16 -17.53
CA PRO A 181 -0.48 -10.29 -17.64
C PRO A 181 -0.46 -9.23 -16.55
N VAL A 182 -0.68 -7.97 -16.91
CA VAL A 182 -0.64 -6.82 -16.01
C VAL A 182 -2.01 -6.17 -15.90
N ALA A 183 -2.49 -6.01 -14.67
CA ALA A 183 -3.62 -5.14 -14.36
C ALA A 183 -3.08 -3.82 -13.81
N ALA A 184 -2.49 -3.00 -14.67
CA ALA A 184 -2.08 -1.66 -14.28
C ALA A 184 -3.33 -0.79 -14.13
N GLY A 185 -3.57 -0.28 -12.93
CA GLY A 185 -4.70 0.63 -12.64
C GLY A 185 -4.57 2.01 -13.29
N ASN A 186 -3.84 2.11 -14.39
CA ASN A 186 -3.75 3.32 -15.18
C ASN A 186 -5.09 3.56 -15.86
N LYS A 187 -5.83 4.52 -15.35
CA LYS A 187 -6.71 5.29 -16.22
C LYS A 187 -5.78 5.95 -17.24
N ILE A 188 -5.60 5.29 -18.39
CA ILE A 188 -5.03 5.95 -19.56
C ILE A 188 -5.93 7.16 -19.76
N ASN A 189 -5.39 8.34 -19.50
CA ASN A 189 -6.10 9.55 -19.83
C ASN A 189 -6.08 9.63 -21.37
N LEU A 190 -7.14 9.14 -21.99
CA LEU A 190 -7.27 9.12 -23.45
C LEU A 190 -7.00 10.49 -24.06
N PHE A 191 -7.24 11.57 -23.31
CA PHE A 191 -7.03 12.95 -23.75
C PHE A 191 -5.53 13.38 -23.77
N GLU A 192 -4.63 12.58 -23.17
CA GLU A 192 -3.18 12.78 -23.24
C GLU A 192 -2.54 12.04 -24.42
N ASN A 193 -3.31 11.25 -25.16
CA ASN A 193 -2.86 10.60 -26.38
C ASN A 193 -2.77 11.65 -27.51
N ASN A 194 -1.65 11.66 -28.24
CA ASN A 194 -1.39 12.65 -29.30
C ASN A 194 -2.48 12.66 -30.38
N GLU A 195 -2.95 11.51 -30.83
CA GLU A 195 -3.97 11.39 -31.86
C GLU A 195 -5.30 11.99 -31.40
N ILE A 196 -5.68 11.72 -30.15
CA ILE A 196 -6.91 12.27 -29.56
C ILE A 196 -6.75 13.76 -29.29
N SER A 197 -5.59 14.22 -28.87
CA SER A 197 -5.29 15.64 -28.67
C SER A 197 -5.40 16.43 -29.97
N ILE A 198 -4.93 15.87 -31.10
CA ILE A 198 -5.08 16.47 -32.44
C ILE A 198 -6.56 16.57 -32.82
N LEU A 199 -7.32 15.49 -32.63
CA LEU A 199 -8.78 15.49 -32.91
C LEU A 199 -9.52 16.50 -32.05
N LEU A 200 -9.21 16.59 -30.77
CA LEU A 200 -9.80 17.58 -29.86
C LEU A 200 -9.45 19.01 -30.28
N SER A 201 -8.21 19.24 -30.72
CA SER A 201 -7.79 20.54 -31.23
C SER A 201 -8.55 20.91 -32.51
N LEU A 202 -8.76 19.96 -33.41
CA LEU A 202 -9.57 20.18 -34.61
C LEU A 202 -11.03 20.50 -34.23
N ILE A 203 -11.64 19.78 -33.30
CA ILE A 203 -13.00 20.06 -32.83
C ILE A 203 -13.09 21.46 -32.23
N ARG A 204 -12.10 21.90 -31.44
CA ARG A 204 -12.03 23.22 -30.84
C ARG A 204 -11.96 24.33 -31.91
N VAL A 205 -11.14 24.13 -32.96
CA VAL A 205 -11.05 25.05 -34.07
C VAL A 205 -12.37 25.14 -34.85
N ILE A 206 -13.08 24.05 -35.02
CA ILE A 206 -14.42 24.01 -35.66
C ILE A 206 -15.45 24.76 -34.81
N ASP A 207 -15.42 24.56 -33.49
CA ASP A 207 -16.34 25.18 -32.54
C ASP A 207 -16.10 26.68 -32.42
N ASN A 208 -14.86 27.10 -32.34
CA ASN A 208 -14.49 28.54 -32.31
C ASN A 208 -13.17 28.81 -33.05
N PRO A 209 -13.22 29.17 -34.35
CA PRO A 209 -12.03 29.40 -35.18
C PRO A 209 -11.28 30.68 -34.83
N ILE A 210 -11.79 31.52 -33.93
CA ILE A 210 -11.20 32.82 -33.54
C ILE A 210 -10.50 32.72 -32.18
N GLN A 211 -10.39 31.54 -31.59
CA GLN A 211 -9.72 31.33 -30.33
C GLN A 211 -8.20 31.22 -30.56
N ASP A 212 -7.45 32.21 -30.08
CA ASP A 212 -5.98 32.22 -30.05
C ASP A 212 -5.41 31.20 -29.05
#